data_a55e2428d0f5fff6464596c253729b06
#
_entry.id   a55e2428d0f5fff6464596c253729b06
#
_cell.length_a   1.000
_cell.length_b   1.000
_cell.length_c   1.000
_cell.angle_alpha   90.00
_cell.angle_beta   90.00
_cell.angle_gamma   90.00
#
_symmetry.space_group_name_H-M   'P 1'
#
loop_
_entity.id
_entity.type
_entity.pdbx_description
1 polymer ?
#
loop_
_entity_poly.entity_id
_entity_poly.type
_entity_poly.pdbx_seq_one_letter_code
_entity_poly.pdbx_strand_id
1 'polypeptide(L)'
;MEKVSFPVANTQLVGDLYGAAESGCRPAVAIIGPMTYQKEQAPTEYAKRLADQGFVALVYDSRYRGESGGEPRAWENPMHKVDDLKAAVAYLKSRDDVDPTRVSVLAICQGSSVAFRAAAERDDVHALATIAGHYRDQEGDIEWLTEAGYAARKAQGEAAKAKFEATGTVDYIKGVDQTDMNVGMPGDFVWEWYQPWADRGLWENQYAVMSDADLLSYESISAAKQLTSPWLMIHGDNCFLPGAARRHMDAVPASTKTKTVWDETPHLAYYDQAEVIDNATQQVVEWFRSA
;
A
#
# COMPACT_ATOMS: atom_id res chain seq x y z
N MET A 1 4.02 20.58 -6.54
CA MET A 1 4.62 19.39 -5.93
C MET A 1 5.93 19.79 -5.28
N GLU A 2 6.14 19.37 -4.03
CA GLU A 2 7.32 19.60 -3.22
C GLU A 2 7.95 18.25 -2.89
N LYS A 3 9.26 18.05 -3.15
CA LYS A 3 9.97 16.86 -2.71
C LYS A 3 10.28 16.96 -1.22
N VAL A 4 9.95 15.95 -0.46
CA VAL A 4 10.11 15.92 0.99
C VAL A 4 10.87 14.68 1.45
N SER A 5 11.47 14.77 2.62
CA SER A 5 12.13 13.63 3.28
C SER A 5 11.79 13.64 4.76
N PHE A 6 11.53 12.47 5.32
CA PHE A 6 11.20 12.32 6.74
C PHE A 6 11.78 11.02 7.31
N PRO A 7 12.14 11.01 8.60
CA PRO A 7 12.84 9.88 9.20
C PRO A 7 11.90 8.72 9.53
N VAL A 8 12.41 7.49 9.39
CA VAL A 8 11.82 6.28 9.95
C VAL A 8 12.94 5.34 10.41
N ALA A 9 12.85 4.82 11.64
CA ALA A 9 13.92 4.03 12.24
C ALA A 9 15.31 4.68 12.05
N ASN A 10 16.22 4.04 11.35
CA ASN A 10 17.58 4.52 11.09
C ASN A 10 17.79 5.00 9.64
N THR A 11 16.72 5.30 8.91
CA THR A 11 16.76 5.72 7.50
C THR A 11 15.83 6.90 7.22
N GLN A 12 15.82 7.35 5.97
CA GLN A 12 14.94 8.42 5.47
C GLN A 12 14.00 7.85 4.41
N LEU A 13 12.73 8.23 4.50
CA LEU A 13 11.79 8.09 3.40
C LEU A 13 11.80 9.34 2.55
N VAL A 14 11.67 9.16 1.25
CA VAL A 14 11.56 10.24 0.26
C VAL A 14 10.17 10.19 -0.36
N GLY A 15 9.53 11.35 -0.42
CA GLY A 15 8.19 11.49 -0.95
C GLY A 15 7.99 12.77 -1.75
N ASP A 16 6.84 12.81 -2.42
CA ASP A 16 6.35 13.99 -3.13
C ASP A 16 5.05 14.46 -2.46
N LEU A 17 5.02 15.72 -2.11
CA LEU A 17 3.88 16.38 -1.47
C LEU A 17 3.15 17.25 -2.48
N TYR A 18 1.86 16.99 -2.64
CA TYR A 18 0.96 17.71 -3.52
C TYR A 18 0.00 18.57 -2.69
N GLY A 19 -0.40 19.73 -3.21
CA GLY A 19 -1.36 20.61 -2.55
C GLY A 19 -0.81 21.36 -1.33
N ALA A 20 0.51 21.36 -1.09
CA ALA A 20 1.14 22.20 -0.05
C ALA A 20 0.85 23.68 -0.29
N ALA A 21 0.68 24.45 0.79
CA ALA A 21 0.42 25.89 0.73
C ALA A 21 1.24 26.65 1.74
N GLU A 22 1.47 27.93 1.46
CA GLU A 22 2.21 28.82 2.38
C GLU A 22 1.43 29.14 3.67
N SER A 23 0.09 28.95 3.67
CA SER A 23 -0.76 29.20 4.81
C SER A 23 -2.05 28.40 4.76
N GLY A 24 -2.65 28.16 5.92
CA GLY A 24 -3.93 27.48 6.06
C GLY A 24 -3.78 26.13 6.74
N CYS A 25 -4.87 25.64 7.28
CA CYS A 25 -4.96 24.37 8.00
C CYS A 25 -5.81 23.42 7.17
N ARG A 26 -5.19 22.58 6.34
CA ARG A 26 -5.85 21.73 5.36
C ARG A 26 -5.95 20.28 5.82
N PRO A 27 -6.99 19.55 5.41
CA PRO A 27 -6.98 18.11 5.56
C PRO A 27 -5.83 17.50 4.75
N ALA A 28 -5.26 16.39 5.24
CA ALA A 28 -4.16 15.74 4.57
C ALA A 28 -4.38 14.23 4.40
N VAL A 29 -3.67 13.65 3.43
CA VAL A 29 -3.77 12.22 3.10
C VAL A 29 -2.38 11.64 2.91
N ALA A 30 -2.04 10.61 3.69
CA ALA A 30 -0.90 9.75 3.42
C ALA A 30 -1.34 8.62 2.47
N ILE A 31 -0.63 8.43 1.36
CA ILE A 31 -1.01 7.46 0.32
C ILE A 31 0.04 6.35 0.25
N ILE A 32 -0.41 5.10 0.42
CA ILE A 32 0.42 3.91 0.27
C ILE A 32 -0.06 3.08 -0.93
N GLY A 33 0.88 2.60 -1.73
CA GLY A 33 0.62 1.92 -2.99
C GLY A 33 0.60 0.39 -2.92
N PRO A 34 0.55 -0.25 -4.09
CA PRO A 34 0.56 -1.69 -4.28
C PRO A 34 1.83 -2.38 -3.74
N MET A 35 1.91 -3.70 -3.91
CA MET A 35 3.14 -4.45 -3.69
C MET A 35 4.26 -3.91 -4.59
N THR A 36 5.44 -3.73 -4.05
CA THR A 36 6.65 -3.24 -4.76
C THR A 36 6.56 -1.85 -5.39
N TYR A 37 5.51 -1.08 -5.14
CA TYR A 37 5.30 0.22 -5.77
C TYR A 37 6.46 1.20 -5.56
N GLN A 38 6.59 2.12 -6.50
CA GLN A 38 7.29 3.40 -6.34
C GLN A 38 6.28 4.54 -6.48
N LYS A 39 6.55 5.66 -5.82
CA LYS A 39 5.59 6.75 -5.62
C LYS A 39 5.03 7.36 -6.91
N GLU A 40 5.80 7.31 -8.01
CA GLU A 40 5.43 7.82 -9.33
C GLU A 40 4.26 7.06 -9.98
N GLN A 41 3.99 5.83 -9.52
CA GLN A 41 2.96 4.94 -10.07
C GLN A 41 1.55 5.36 -9.60
N ALA A 42 0.63 4.43 -9.41
CA ALA A 42 -0.76 4.68 -9.03
C ALA A 42 -0.94 5.71 -7.89
N PRO A 43 -0.13 5.73 -6.81
CA PRO A 43 -0.30 6.71 -5.72
C PRO A 43 -0.28 8.16 -6.19
N THR A 44 0.60 8.51 -7.13
CA THR A 44 0.71 9.89 -7.66
C THR A 44 -0.54 10.33 -8.40
N GLU A 45 -1.25 9.43 -9.07
CA GLU A 45 -2.48 9.79 -9.78
C GLU A 45 -3.62 10.18 -8.82
N TYR A 46 -3.71 9.53 -7.67
CA TYR A 46 -4.64 9.94 -6.61
C TYR A 46 -4.19 11.22 -5.89
N ALA A 47 -2.88 11.37 -5.64
CA ALA A 47 -2.36 12.55 -4.95
C ALA A 47 -2.65 13.85 -5.69
N LYS A 48 -2.47 13.87 -7.03
CA LYS A 48 -2.79 15.03 -7.87
C LYS A 48 -4.25 15.43 -7.72
N ARG A 49 -5.17 14.46 -7.84
CA ARG A 49 -6.62 14.69 -7.77
C ARG A 49 -7.07 15.14 -6.38
N LEU A 50 -6.52 14.55 -5.33
CA LEU A 50 -6.79 14.98 -3.95
C LEU A 50 -6.29 16.40 -3.70
N ALA A 51 -5.13 16.76 -4.23
CA ALA A 51 -4.61 18.12 -4.15
C ALA A 51 -5.53 19.14 -4.82
N ASP A 52 -6.07 18.81 -6.00
CA ASP A 52 -7.05 19.65 -6.72
C ASP A 52 -8.36 19.81 -5.92
N GLN A 53 -8.64 18.89 -5.00
CA GLN A 53 -9.78 18.93 -4.07
C GLN A 53 -9.45 19.62 -2.73
N GLY A 54 -8.26 20.20 -2.59
CA GLY A 54 -7.84 20.99 -1.43
C GLY A 54 -7.21 20.20 -0.29
N PHE A 55 -6.81 18.95 -0.53
CA PHE A 55 -6.03 18.17 0.42
C PHE A 55 -4.53 18.38 0.24
N VAL A 56 -3.78 18.25 1.32
CA VAL A 56 -2.32 18.02 1.26
C VAL A 56 -2.11 16.51 1.12
N ALA A 57 -1.60 16.06 -0.01
CA ALA A 57 -1.46 14.63 -0.33
C ALA A 57 0.00 14.24 -0.42
N LEU A 58 0.43 13.27 0.39
CA LEU A 58 1.78 12.74 0.45
C LEU A 58 1.83 11.36 -0.19
N VAL A 59 2.63 11.20 -1.23
CA VAL A 59 3.09 9.91 -1.75
C VAL A 59 4.56 9.73 -1.39
N TYR A 60 5.00 8.51 -1.14
CA TYR A 60 6.38 8.24 -0.75
C TYR A 60 6.82 6.85 -1.22
N ASP A 61 8.12 6.67 -1.41
CA ASP A 61 8.69 5.34 -1.55
C ASP A 61 8.82 4.69 -0.19
N SER A 62 8.36 3.45 -0.04
CA SER A 62 8.61 2.68 1.18
C SER A 62 10.10 2.38 1.32
N ARG A 63 10.58 2.10 2.53
CA ARG A 63 11.95 1.61 2.75
C ARG A 63 12.31 0.54 1.73
N TYR A 64 13.56 0.51 1.31
CA TYR A 64 14.15 -0.47 0.37
C TYR A 64 13.75 -0.28 -1.09
N ARG A 65 12.97 0.76 -1.43
CA ARG A 65 12.48 1.05 -2.79
C ARG A 65 12.76 2.50 -3.20
N GLY A 66 12.86 2.72 -4.52
CA GLY A 66 12.95 4.04 -5.12
C GLY A 66 14.04 4.92 -4.51
N GLU A 67 13.67 6.17 -4.19
CA GLU A 67 14.58 7.15 -3.59
C GLU A 67 14.71 7.01 -2.06
N SER A 68 13.84 6.23 -1.40
CA SER A 68 13.93 5.98 0.03
C SER A 68 15.12 5.07 0.38
N GLY A 69 15.66 5.29 1.56
CA GLY A 69 16.80 4.52 2.05
C GLY A 69 16.42 3.13 2.57
N GLY A 70 17.41 2.48 3.17
CA GLY A 70 17.29 1.15 3.73
C GLY A 70 17.93 0.07 2.86
N GLU A 71 18.53 -0.90 3.55
CA GLU A 71 19.15 -2.09 2.96
C GLU A 71 18.64 -3.34 3.67
N PRO A 72 18.57 -4.47 2.95
CA PRO A 72 18.84 -4.64 1.53
C PRO A 72 17.73 -4.05 0.65
N ARG A 73 18.07 -3.66 -0.59
CA ARG A 73 17.08 -3.13 -1.54
C ARG A 73 16.04 -4.19 -1.91
N ALA A 74 14.89 -3.73 -2.39
CA ALA A 74 13.81 -4.58 -2.88
C ALA A 74 13.22 -5.59 -1.86
N TRP A 75 13.38 -5.33 -0.58
CA TRP A 75 12.79 -6.11 0.50
C TRP A 75 11.35 -5.65 0.79
N GLU A 76 10.39 -6.52 0.53
CA GLU A 76 8.98 -6.31 0.86
C GLU A 76 8.68 -6.84 2.27
N ASN A 77 8.81 -5.98 3.26
CA ASN A 77 8.47 -6.30 4.64
C ASN A 77 7.22 -5.51 5.07
N PRO A 78 6.06 -6.15 5.29
CA PRO A 78 4.81 -5.46 5.59
C PRO A 78 4.86 -4.71 6.92
N MET A 79 5.53 -5.22 7.94
CA MET A 79 5.64 -4.52 9.23
C MET A 79 6.51 -3.27 9.13
N HIS A 80 7.56 -3.32 8.30
CA HIS A 80 8.34 -2.11 8.02
C HIS A 80 7.52 -1.07 7.25
N LYS A 81 6.66 -1.49 6.31
CA LYS A 81 5.73 -0.59 5.63
C LYS A 81 4.67 -0.01 6.58
N VAL A 82 4.25 -0.75 7.60
CA VAL A 82 3.38 -0.21 8.67
C VAL A 82 4.09 0.94 9.40
N ASP A 83 5.35 0.78 9.76
CA ASP A 83 6.13 1.85 10.40
C ASP A 83 6.34 3.04 9.45
N ASP A 84 6.58 2.78 8.16
CA ASP A 84 6.73 3.82 7.13
C ASP A 84 5.44 4.66 7.01
N LEU A 85 4.28 4.01 6.96
CA LEU A 85 3.00 4.70 6.90
C LEU A 85 2.71 5.50 8.17
N LYS A 86 3.04 4.95 9.35
CA LYS A 86 2.94 5.68 10.62
C LYS A 86 3.83 6.92 10.63
N ALA A 87 5.05 6.82 10.09
CA ALA A 87 5.97 7.95 9.95
C ALA A 87 5.43 9.00 8.96
N ALA A 88 4.84 8.57 7.84
CA ALA A 88 4.19 9.46 6.87
C ALA A 88 3.01 10.24 7.49
N VAL A 89 2.15 9.57 8.27
CA VAL A 89 1.06 10.22 9.01
C VAL A 89 1.62 11.21 10.04
N ALA A 90 2.65 10.82 10.80
CA ALA A 90 3.28 11.70 11.79
C ALA A 90 3.94 12.93 11.13
N TYR A 91 4.60 12.75 9.99
CA TYR A 91 5.16 13.83 9.20
C TYR A 91 4.09 14.83 8.76
N LEU A 92 2.97 14.36 8.19
CA LEU A 92 1.86 15.24 7.80
C LEU A 92 1.32 16.03 8.99
N LYS A 93 1.13 15.37 10.15
CA LYS A 93 0.64 16.03 11.37
C LYS A 93 1.59 17.09 11.94
N SER A 94 2.87 17.00 11.63
CA SER A 94 3.89 17.98 12.10
C SER A 94 3.98 19.23 11.23
N ARG A 95 3.28 19.31 10.12
CA ARG A 95 3.33 20.44 9.19
C ARG A 95 2.40 21.57 9.61
N ASP A 96 2.86 22.80 9.44
CA ASP A 96 2.10 24.00 9.78
C ASP A 96 0.89 24.27 8.84
N ASP A 97 0.93 23.71 7.62
CA ASP A 97 -0.13 23.84 6.60
C ASP A 97 -1.19 22.72 6.67
N VAL A 98 -1.06 21.78 7.63
CA VAL A 98 -1.95 20.63 7.81
C VAL A 98 -2.76 20.74 9.10
N ASP A 99 -4.05 20.39 9.03
CA ASP A 99 -4.87 20.16 10.20
C ASP A 99 -4.55 18.78 10.81
N PRO A 100 -3.86 18.69 11.94
CA PRO A 100 -3.42 17.41 12.50
C PRO A 100 -4.58 16.51 12.95
N THR A 101 -5.81 17.04 13.05
CA THR A 101 -7.00 16.26 13.38
C THR A 101 -7.66 15.65 12.15
N ARG A 102 -7.27 16.08 10.93
CA ARG A 102 -7.85 15.63 9.67
C ARG A 102 -6.80 15.01 8.73
N VAL A 103 -5.96 14.13 9.29
CA VAL A 103 -5.01 13.34 8.52
C VAL A 103 -5.59 11.96 8.28
N SER A 104 -5.88 11.66 7.03
CA SER A 104 -6.46 10.38 6.56
C SER A 104 -5.42 9.52 5.85
N VAL A 105 -5.77 8.26 5.61
CA VAL A 105 -4.94 7.30 4.85
C VAL A 105 -5.71 6.82 3.63
N LEU A 106 -5.07 6.86 2.47
CA LEU A 106 -5.52 6.18 1.24
C LEU A 106 -4.56 5.04 0.93
N ALA A 107 -5.11 3.86 0.71
CA ALA A 107 -4.32 2.66 0.44
C ALA A 107 -4.80 1.94 -0.82
N ILE A 108 -3.85 1.50 -1.66
CA ILE A 108 -4.13 0.83 -2.93
C ILE A 108 -3.53 -0.58 -2.87
N CYS A 109 -4.30 -1.58 -3.27
CA CYS A 109 -3.89 -2.98 -3.34
C CYS A 109 -3.29 -3.49 -2.00
N GLN A 110 -2.06 -4.02 -1.99
CA GLN A 110 -1.39 -4.51 -0.78
C GLN A 110 -1.23 -3.42 0.30
N GLY A 111 -1.14 -2.16 -0.09
CA GLY A 111 -1.15 -1.06 0.87
C GLY A 111 -2.34 -1.09 1.82
N SER A 112 -3.48 -1.69 1.40
CA SER A 112 -4.67 -1.85 2.24
C SER A 112 -4.41 -2.70 3.48
N SER A 113 -3.70 -3.81 3.36
CA SER A 113 -3.30 -4.64 4.50
C SER A 113 -2.42 -3.88 5.49
N VAL A 114 -1.48 -3.11 4.97
CA VAL A 114 -0.57 -2.27 5.77
C VAL A 114 -1.36 -1.17 6.48
N ALA A 115 -2.29 -0.51 5.75
CA ALA A 115 -3.09 0.58 6.29
C ALA A 115 -4.04 0.11 7.40
N PHE A 116 -4.63 -1.08 7.29
CA PHE A 116 -5.41 -1.68 8.39
C PHE A 116 -4.59 -1.81 9.66
N ARG A 117 -3.38 -2.37 9.57
CA ARG A 117 -2.50 -2.52 10.73
C ARG A 117 -2.09 -1.16 11.30
N ALA A 118 -1.68 -0.23 10.44
CA ALA A 118 -1.29 1.10 10.88
C ALA A 118 -2.46 1.85 11.56
N ALA A 119 -3.68 1.77 11.01
CA ALA A 119 -4.85 2.43 11.57
C ALA A 119 -5.35 1.75 12.87
N ALA A 120 -5.23 0.42 12.99
CA ALA A 120 -5.59 -0.29 14.22
C ALA A 120 -4.62 -0.01 15.38
N GLU A 121 -3.35 0.29 15.07
CA GLU A 121 -2.33 0.62 16.06
C GLU A 121 -2.24 2.14 16.35
N ARG A 122 -3.08 2.95 15.71
CA ARG A 122 -3.17 4.41 15.88
C ARG A 122 -4.63 4.80 16.03
N ASP A 123 -4.95 5.55 17.07
CA ASP A 123 -6.27 6.11 17.33
C ASP A 123 -6.47 7.51 16.72
N ASP A 124 -5.46 8.02 16.02
CA ASP A 124 -5.41 9.39 15.51
C ASP A 124 -5.44 9.49 13.97
N VAL A 125 -5.78 8.42 13.27
CA VAL A 125 -6.11 8.43 11.83
C VAL A 125 -7.57 8.87 11.67
N HIS A 126 -7.77 10.01 10.97
CA HIS A 126 -9.11 10.60 10.81
C HIS A 126 -10.07 9.65 10.08
N ALA A 127 -9.64 9.10 8.94
CA ALA A 127 -10.38 8.10 8.17
C ALA A 127 -9.45 7.27 7.29
N LEU A 128 -9.88 6.06 6.95
CA LEU A 128 -9.22 5.14 6.05
C LEU A 128 -10.04 4.99 4.77
N ALA A 129 -9.40 5.01 3.60
CA ALA A 129 -9.97 4.56 2.35
C ALA A 129 -9.05 3.52 1.70
N THR A 130 -9.63 2.44 1.18
CA THR A 130 -8.91 1.37 0.50
C THR A 130 -9.51 1.15 -0.89
N ILE A 131 -8.65 1.05 -1.90
CA ILE A 131 -9.04 0.92 -3.31
C ILE A 131 -8.41 -0.34 -3.89
N ALA A 132 -9.22 -1.21 -4.50
CA ALA A 132 -8.79 -2.48 -5.07
C ALA A 132 -7.86 -3.24 -4.11
N GLY A 133 -8.25 -3.35 -2.84
CA GLY A 133 -7.39 -3.79 -1.75
C GLY A 133 -6.95 -5.26 -1.89
N HIS A 134 -5.65 -5.51 -1.72
CA HIS A 134 -5.16 -6.84 -1.40
C HIS A 134 -5.12 -6.97 0.13
N TYR A 135 -6.12 -7.60 0.68
CA TYR A 135 -6.26 -7.81 2.12
C TYR A 135 -5.66 -9.17 2.49
N ARG A 136 -4.47 -9.13 3.08
CA ARG A 136 -3.74 -10.37 3.36
C ARG A 136 -4.34 -11.16 4.51
N ASP A 137 -4.63 -12.41 4.21
CA ASP A 137 -4.86 -13.50 5.16
C ASP A 137 -4.35 -14.81 4.53
N GLN A 138 -4.11 -15.82 5.34
CA GLN A 138 -3.56 -17.09 4.87
C GLN A 138 -4.47 -17.78 3.82
N GLU A 139 -5.79 -17.67 3.97
CA GLU A 139 -6.74 -18.26 3.03
C GLU A 139 -6.63 -17.63 1.63
N GLY A 140 -6.53 -16.29 1.56
CA GLY A 140 -6.31 -15.57 0.30
C GLY A 140 -4.94 -15.87 -0.31
N ASP A 141 -3.88 -15.95 0.51
CA ASP A 141 -2.56 -16.32 0.00
C ASP A 141 -2.54 -17.75 -0.58
N ILE A 142 -3.27 -18.70 0.02
CA ILE A 142 -3.44 -20.07 -0.52
C ILE A 142 -4.31 -20.06 -1.78
N GLU A 143 -5.36 -19.24 -1.84
CA GLU A 143 -6.18 -19.06 -3.04
C GLU A 143 -5.33 -18.57 -4.22
N TRP A 144 -4.42 -17.64 -3.97
CA TRP A 144 -3.52 -17.10 -4.99
C TRP A 144 -2.44 -18.10 -5.43
N LEU A 145 -1.76 -18.75 -4.46
CA LEU A 145 -0.53 -19.50 -4.70
C LEU A 145 -0.73 -21.02 -4.77
N THR A 146 -1.90 -21.53 -4.47
CA THR A 146 -2.20 -22.90 -4.06
C THR A 146 -1.54 -23.26 -2.72
N GLU A 147 -2.02 -24.30 -2.04
CA GLU A 147 -1.45 -24.74 -0.76
C GLU A 147 0.03 -25.15 -0.87
N ALA A 148 0.35 -25.90 -1.92
CA ALA A 148 1.72 -26.34 -2.19
C ALA A 148 2.66 -25.16 -2.57
N GLY A 149 2.17 -24.24 -3.38
CA GLY A 149 2.91 -23.04 -3.78
C GLY A 149 3.16 -22.09 -2.61
N TYR A 150 2.14 -21.86 -1.77
CA TYR A 150 2.28 -21.09 -0.53
C TYR A 150 3.36 -21.69 0.39
N ALA A 151 3.28 -23.00 0.67
CA ALA A 151 4.26 -23.67 1.52
C ALA A 151 5.69 -23.61 0.94
N ALA A 152 5.83 -23.86 -0.36
CA ALA A 152 7.13 -23.82 -1.05
C ALA A 152 7.75 -22.41 -1.03
N ARG A 153 6.98 -21.37 -1.37
CA ARG A 153 7.47 -19.98 -1.35
C ARG A 153 7.84 -19.52 0.05
N LYS A 154 7.03 -19.85 1.05
CA LYS A 154 7.31 -19.51 2.43
C LYS A 154 8.62 -20.16 2.90
N ALA A 155 8.81 -21.45 2.66
CA ALA A 155 10.04 -22.16 3.00
C ALA A 155 11.28 -21.58 2.29
N GLN A 156 11.15 -21.23 1.02
CA GLN A 156 12.22 -20.58 0.24
C GLN A 156 12.56 -19.20 0.83
N GLY A 157 11.55 -18.40 1.17
CA GLY A 157 11.72 -17.09 1.80
C GLY A 157 12.41 -17.19 3.15
N GLU A 158 11.99 -18.15 4.00
CA GLU A 158 12.60 -18.41 5.31
C GLU A 158 14.07 -18.82 5.18
N ALA A 159 14.40 -19.69 4.22
CA ALA A 159 15.79 -20.09 3.94
C ALA A 159 16.64 -18.91 3.45
N ALA A 160 16.10 -18.07 2.57
CA ALA A 160 16.79 -16.87 2.07
C ALA A 160 17.00 -15.84 3.20
N LYS A 161 16.03 -15.68 4.10
CA LYS A 161 16.13 -14.80 5.25
C LYS A 161 17.19 -15.30 6.25
N ALA A 162 17.19 -16.56 6.58
CA ALA A 162 18.22 -17.17 7.44
C ALA A 162 19.64 -17.04 6.84
N LYS A 163 19.77 -17.20 5.52
CA LYS A 163 21.04 -16.95 4.80
C LYS A 163 21.49 -15.50 4.93
N PHE A 164 20.58 -14.56 4.71
CA PHE A 164 20.87 -13.12 4.88
C PHE A 164 21.32 -12.80 6.30
N GLU A 165 20.61 -13.27 7.31
CA GLU A 165 20.94 -13.06 8.73
C GLU A 165 22.31 -13.63 9.11
N ALA A 166 22.69 -14.78 8.54
CA ALA A 166 23.96 -15.43 8.80
C ALA A 166 25.16 -14.83 8.04
N THR A 167 24.94 -14.31 6.83
CA THR A 167 26.03 -13.98 5.88
C THR A 167 25.99 -12.56 5.31
N GLY A 168 24.88 -11.85 5.49
CA GLY A 168 24.61 -10.58 4.80
C GLY A 168 24.29 -10.72 3.30
N THR A 169 24.21 -11.95 2.78
CA THR A 169 23.97 -12.19 1.35
C THR A 169 22.49 -12.26 1.04
N VAL A 170 22.02 -11.48 0.08
CA VAL A 170 20.63 -11.42 -0.37
C VAL A 170 20.45 -12.18 -1.69
N ASP A 171 19.44 -13.03 -1.74
CA ASP A 171 19.02 -13.68 -2.98
C ASP A 171 17.92 -12.84 -3.63
N TYR A 172 18.11 -12.50 -4.91
CA TYR A 172 17.16 -11.71 -5.68
C TYR A 172 16.58 -12.51 -6.86
N ILE A 173 15.32 -12.24 -7.14
CA ILE A 173 14.61 -12.64 -8.35
C ILE A 173 13.99 -11.40 -9.00
N LYS A 174 13.40 -11.53 -10.18
CA LYS A 174 12.59 -10.46 -10.76
C LYS A 174 11.32 -10.21 -9.96
N GLY A 175 10.84 -8.98 -9.97
CA GLY A 175 9.51 -8.64 -9.43
C GLY A 175 8.41 -9.22 -10.31
N VAL A 176 8.53 -9.07 -11.63
CA VAL A 176 7.61 -9.61 -12.65
C VAL A 176 8.39 -10.18 -13.84
N ASP A 177 7.80 -11.15 -14.54
CA ASP A 177 8.29 -11.66 -15.82
C ASP A 177 7.11 -12.17 -16.65
N GLN A 178 7.23 -12.13 -17.97
CA GLN A 178 6.17 -12.57 -18.89
C GLN A 178 5.97 -14.09 -18.89
N THR A 179 7.04 -14.85 -18.72
CA THR A 179 7.05 -16.29 -18.88
C THR A 179 7.56 -17.07 -17.67
N ASP A 180 8.43 -16.46 -16.87
CA ASP A 180 8.94 -17.07 -15.64
C ASP A 180 7.98 -16.78 -14.49
N MET A 181 7.37 -17.82 -13.95
CA MET A 181 6.47 -17.72 -12.79
C MET A 181 7.21 -17.70 -11.45
N ASN A 182 8.54 -17.92 -11.45
CA ASN A 182 9.38 -17.79 -10.25
C ASN A 182 9.81 -16.33 -10.04
N VAL A 183 8.83 -15.47 -9.86
CA VAL A 183 8.97 -14.02 -9.66
C VAL A 183 8.21 -13.56 -8.41
N GLY A 184 8.48 -12.36 -7.96
CA GLY A 184 7.80 -11.78 -6.78
C GLY A 184 6.28 -11.70 -6.93
N MET A 185 5.81 -11.32 -8.12
CA MET A 185 4.38 -11.14 -8.45
C MET A 185 4.08 -11.87 -9.77
N PRO A 186 3.79 -13.17 -9.74
CA PRO A 186 3.45 -13.92 -10.94
C PRO A 186 2.09 -13.51 -11.51
N GLY A 187 1.98 -13.49 -12.84
CA GLY A 187 0.75 -13.23 -13.58
C GLY A 187 0.95 -12.29 -14.77
N ASP A 188 0.36 -12.64 -15.93
CA ASP A 188 0.50 -11.88 -17.17
C ASP A 188 0.04 -10.42 -17.00
N PHE A 189 -1.12 -10.21 -16.37
CA PHE A 189 -1.69 -8.87 -16.16
C PHE A 189 -0.80 -7.99 -15.27
N VAL A 190 -0.06 -8.58 -14.32
CA VAL A 190 0.88 -7.86 -13.47
C VAL A 190 2.11 -7.45 -14.29
N TRP A 191 2.64 -8.35 -15.11
CA TRP A 191 3.77 -8.06 -15.99
C TRP A 191 3.41 -6.94 -16.98
N GLU A 192 2.27 -7.01 -17.66
CA GLU A 192 1.82 -6.01 -18.63
C GLU A 192 1.77 -4.59 -18.01
N TRP A 193 1.43 -4.48 -16.75
CA TRP A 193 1.35 -3.18 -16.08
C TRP A 193 2.71 -2.69 -15.54
N TYR A 194 3.51 -3.57 -14.92
CA TYR A 194 4.77 -3.16 -14.27
C TYR A 194 5.95 -3.02 -15.24
N GLN A 195 6.05 -3.84 -16.29
CA GLN A 195 7.17 -3.80 -17.21
C GLN A 195 7.37 -2.44 -17.89
N PRO A 196 6.31 -1.73 -18.36
CA PRO A 196 6.48 -0.38 -18.92
C PRO A 196 7.06 0.64 -17.93
N TRP A 197 6.87 0.45 -16.63
CA TRP A 197 7.49 1.29 -15.62
C TRP A 197 8.98 0.98 -15.45
N ALA A 198 9.36 -0.29 -15.48
CA ALA A 198 10.76 -0.71 -15.48
C ALA A 198 11.51 -0.20 -16.71
N ASP A 199 10.91 -0.28 -17.89
CA ASP A 199 11.51 0.19 -19.16
C ASP A 199 11.79 1.70 -19.14
N ARG A 200 11.02 2.47 -18.38
CA ARG A 200 11.24 3.90 -18.17
C ARG A 200 12.19 4.23 -17.03
N GLY A 201 12.70 3.24 -16.30
CA GLY A 201 13.55 3.43 -15.12
C GLY A 201 12.81 4.03 -13.91
N LEU A 202 11.47 3.90 -13.87
CA LEU A 202 10.59 4.42 -12.82
C LEU A 202 10.08 3.32 -11.88
N TRP A 203 10.59 2.12 -12.03
CA TRP A 203 10.34 1.00 -11.14
C TRP A 203 11.46 -0.05 -11.27
N GLU A 204 11.93 -0.56 -10.14
CA GLU A 204 12.96 -1.58 -10.08
C GLU A 204 12.34 -2.98 -10.19
N ASN A 205 12.55 -3.68 -11.31
CA ASN A 205 12.12 -5.07 -11.49
C ASN A 205 13.03 -6.03 -10.71
N GLN A 206 13.01 -5.90 -9.39
CA GLN A 206 13.78 -6.70 -8.45
C GLN A 206 12.95 -7.03 -7.21
N TYR A 207 13.17 -8.21 -6.65
CA TYR A 207 12.50 -8.70 -5.46
C TYR A 207 13.45 -9.55 -4.62
N ALA A 208 13.64 -9.20 -3.35
CA ALA A 208 14.42 -10.00 -2.43
C ALA A 208 13.61 -11.23 -1.99
N VAL A 209 14.12 -12.44 -2.24
CA VAL A 209 13.41 -13.71 -1.98
C VAL A 209 12.97 -13.83 -0.53
N MET A 210 13.76 -13.32 0.42
CA MET A 210 13.44 -13.30 1.84
C MET A 210 12.14 -12.54 2.19
N SER A 211 11.64 -11.72 1.28
CA SER A 211 10.35 -11.01 1.44
C SER A 211 9.19 -11.98 1.64
N ASP A 212 9.24 -13.17 1.02
CA ASP A 212 8.17 -14.17 1.15
C ASP A 212 8.06 -14.73 2.58
N ALA A 213 9.14 -14.73 3.36
CA ALA A 213 9.07 -15.08 4.78
C ALA A 213 8.22 -14.10 5.59
N ASP A 214 8.37 -12.80 5.31
CA ASP A 214 7.65 -11.74 5.99
C ASP A 214 6.21 -11.59 5.45
N LEU A 215 6.05 -11.60 4.13
CA LEU A 215 4.75 -11.43 3.48
C LEU A 215 3.79 -12.58 3.77
N LEU A 216 4.26 -13.84 3.67
CA LEU A 216 3.41 -15.03 3.85
C LEU A 216 3.23 -15.41 5.33
N SER A 217 3.87 -14.69 6.24
CA SER A 217 3.63 -14.78 7.68
C SER A 217 2.80 -13.62 8.21
N TYR A 218 2.51 -12.62 7.36
CA TYR A 218 1.74 -11.43 7.71
C TYR A 218 0.26 -11.62 7.39
N GLU A 219 -0.59 -11.12 8.27
CA GLU A 219 -2.04 -11.03 8.06
C GLU A 219 -2.58 -9.68 8.57
N SER A 220 -3.66 -9.22 8.01
CA SER A 220 -4.32 -7.97 8.42
C SER A 220 -5.72 -8.17 8.99
N ILE A 221 -6.23 -9.41 9.01
CA ILE A 221 -7.58 -9.70 9.53
C ILE A 221 -7.68 -9.43 11.04
N SER A 222 -6.61 -9.65 11.81
CA SER A 222 -6.57 -9.32 13.24
C SER A 222 -6.63 -7.81 13.48
N ALA A 223 -6.03 -7.02 12.60
CA ALA A 223 -6.11 -5.57 12.63
C ALA A 223 -7.52 -5.06 12.22
N ALA A 224 -8.15 -5.71 11.24
CA ALA A 224 -9.52 -5.40 10.86
C ALA A 224 -10.49 -5.51 12.06
N LYS A 225 -10.33 -6.52 12.90
CA LYS A 225 -11.12 -6.72 14.13
C LYS A 225 -10.94 -5.62 15.19
N GLN A 226 -9.89 -4.81 15.07
CA GLN A 226 -9.55 -3.73 15.99
C GLN A 226 -9.71 -2.34 15.37
N LEU A 227 -10.16 -2.26 14.12
CA LEU A 227 -10.29 -0.99 13.42
C LEU A 227 -11.38 -0.11 14.06
N THR A 228 -11.01 1.07 14.48
CA THR A 228 -11.92 2.10 15.01
C THR A 228 -12.10 3.30 14.07
N SER A 229 -11.10 3.56 13.22
CA SER A 229 -11.17 4.63 12.22
C SER A 229 -12.27 4.37 11.20
N PRO A 230 -13.08 5.39 10.82
CA PRO A 230 -14.03 5.27 9.72
C PRO A 230 -13.39 4.71 8.45
N TRP A 231 -14.02 3.74 7.80
CA TRP A 231 -13.43 3.03 6.66
C TRP A 231 -14.32 3.01 5.43
N LEU A 232 -13.76 3.46 4.29
CA LEU A 232 -14.29 3.29 2.94
C LEU A 232 -13.55 2.15 2.24
N MET A 233 -14.29 1.16 1.73
CA MET A 233 -13.79 0.16 0.78
C MET A 233 -14.33 0.45 -0.61
N ILE A 234 -13.45 0.55 -1.62
CA ILE A 234 -13.79 0.51 -3.04
C ILE A 234 -13.16 -0.76 -3.61
N HIS A 235 -14.00 -1.72 -4.02
CA HIS A 235 -13.57 -3.06 -4.44
C HIS A 235 -14.61 -3.69 -5.38
N GLY A 236 -14.35 -4.90 -5.87
CA GLY A 236 -15.29 -5.63 -6.69
C GLY A 236 -14.84 -7.06 -6.99
N ASP A 237 -15.70 -7.84 -7.65
CA ASP A 237 -15.42 -9.23 -7.97
C ASP A 237 -14.32 -9.39 -9.03
N ASN A 238 -14.05 -8.36 -9.83
CA ASN A 238 -12.96 -8.31 -10.79
C ASN A 238 -11.65 -7.77 -10.19
N CYS A 239 -11.61 -7.50 -8.89
CA CYS A 239 -10.40 -7.17 -8.16
C CYS A 239 -9.67 -8.43 -7.68
N PHE A 240 -8.41 -8.26 -7.26
CA PHE A 240 -7.59 -9.35 -6.74
C PHE A 240 -8.13 -9.84 -5.38
N LEU A 241 -8.35 -11.15 -5.25
CA LEU A 241 -8.81 -11.83 -4.03
C LEU A 241 -10.06 -11.22 -3.38
N PRO A 242 -11.21 -11.16 -4.07
CA PRO A 242 -12.43 -10.56 -3.51
C PRO A 242 -12.96 -11.32 -2.28
N GLY A 243 -12.65 -12.60 -2.12
CA GLY A 243 -12.95 -13.37 -0.91
C GLY A 243 -12.27 -12.82 0.33
N ALA A 244 -11.00 -12.49 0.23
CA ALA A 244 -10.26 -11.87 1.33
C ALA A 244 -10.82 -10.48 1.70
N ALA A 245 -11.23 -9.68 0.72
CA ALA A 245 -11.88 -8.39 0.95
C ALA A 245 -13.18 -8.55 1.76
N ARG A 246 -14.02 -9.53 1.40
CA ARG A 246 -15.27 -9.85 2.14
C ARG A 246 -14.98 -10.28 3.57
N ARG A 247 -13.99 -11.17 3.79
CA ARG A 247 -13.61 -11.60 5.14
C ARG A 247 -13.17 -10.43 6.02
N HIS A 248 -12.42 -9.47 5.46
CA HIS A 248 -12.01 -8.26 6.20
C HIS A 248 -13.21 -7.35 6.50
N MET A 249 -14.13 -7.20 5.56
CA MET A 249 -15.37 -6.43 5.77
C MET A 249 -16.20 -7.02 6.92
N ASP A 250 -16.35 -8.35 6.95
CA ASP A 250 -17.09 -9.06 8.00
C ASP A 250 -16.38 -9.02 9.36
N ALA A 251 -15.05 -8.84 9.38
CA ALA A 251 -14.25 -8.79 10.59
C ALA A 251 -14.25 -7.43 11.28
N VAL A 252 -14.54 -6.33 10.57
CA VAL A 252 -14.56 -4.99 11.14
C VAL A 252 -15.71 -4.86 12.15
N PRO A 253 -15.46 -4.27 13.34
CA PRO A 253 -16.51 -4.12 14.34
C PRO A 253 -17.73 -3.35 13.83
N ALA A 254 -18.94 -3.80 14.17
CA ALA A 254 -20.18 -3.13 13.79
C ALA A 254 -20.31 -1.68 14.31
N SER A 255 -19.53 -1.31 15.32
CA SER A 255 -19.44 0.06 15.84
C SER A 255 -18.59 0.99 14.95
N THR A 256 -17.77 0.44 14.06
CA THR A 256 -16.95 1.23 13.16
C THR A 256 -17.80 1.74 12.00
N LYS A 257 -17.75 3.05 11.73
CA LYS A 257 -18.41 3.64 10.56
C LYS A 257 -17.77 3.11 9.29
N THR A 258 -18.55 2.43 8.44
CA THR A 258 -18.06 1.86 7.16
C THR A 258 -18.93 2.26 5.98
N LYS A 259 -18.31 2.35 4.80
CA LYS A 259 -18.98 2.46 3.50
C LYS A 259 -18.28 1.51 2.53
N THR A 260 -19.05 0.74 1.78
CA THR A 260 -18.54 -0.13 0.73
C THR A 260 -19.10 0.29 -0.61
N VAL A 261 -18.22 0.43 -1.58
CA VAL A 261 -18.53 0.54 -3.01
C VAL A 261 -18.02 -0.74 -3.65
N TRP A 262 -18.94 -1.56 -4.16
CA TRP A 262 -18.63 -2.84 -4.77
C TRP A 262 -19.14 -2.84 -6.20
N ASP A 263 -18.22 -2.92 -7.16
CA ASP A 263 -18.53 -2.84 -8.58
C ASP A 263 -17.77 -3.91 -9.40
N GLU A 264 -17.84 -3.83 -10.71
CA GLU A 264 -17.20 -4.79 -11.62
C GLU A 264 -15.91 -4.23 -12.26
N THR A 265 -15.37 -3.14 -11.74
CA THR A 265 -14.15 -2.50 -12.25
C THR A 265 -12.94 -3.43 -12.09
N PRO A 266 -12.18 -3.70 -13.16
CA PRO A 266 -10.96 -4.52 -13.08
C PRO A 266 -9.91 -3.90 -12.16
N HIS A 267 -9.17 -4.74 -11.43
CA HIS A 267 -8.19 -4.34 -10.42
C HIS A 267 -7.23 -3.26 -10.89
N LEU A 268 -6.59 -3.44 -12.05
CA LEU A 268 -5.59 -2.50 -12.57
C LEU A 268 -6.18 -1.24 -13.19
N ALA A 269 -7.50 -1.21 -13.48
CA ALA A 269 -8.15 0.01 -13.94
C ALA A 269 -8.09 1.13 -12.89
N TYR A 270 -8.04 0.76 -11.60
CA TYR A 270 -7.82 1.69 -10.50
C TYR A 270 -6.40 2.29 -10.43
N TYR A 271 -5.45 1.83 -11.28
CA TYR A 271 -4.07 2.28 -11.23
C TYR A 271 -3.74 3.34 -12.29
N ASP A 272 -4.41 3.30 -13.46
CA ASP A 272 -4.05 4.13 -14.59
C ASP A 272 -5.22 4.61 -15.46
N GLN A 273 -6.45 4.07 -15.30
CA GLN A 273 -7.58 4.56 -16.06
C GLN A 273 -8.16 5.82 -15.43
N ALA A 274 -7.98 6.96 -16.12
CA ALA A 274 -8.30 8.27 -15.58
C ALA A 274 -9.74 8.38 -15.05
N GLU A 275 -10.74 7.90 -15.80
CA GLU A 275 -12.15 7.97 -15.41
C GLU A 275 -12.43 7.15 -14.14
N VAL A 276 -11.81 5.96 -14.00
CA VAL A 276 -11.95 5.12 -12.82
C VAL A 276 -11.32 5.79 -11.60
N ILE A 277 -10.13 6.36 -11.76
CA ILE A 277 -9.42 7.06 -10.69
C ILE A 277 -10.19 8.33 -10.29
N ASP A 278 -10.76 9.07 -11.26
CA ASP A 278 -11.58 10.27 -10.98
C ASP A 278 -12.80 9.90 -10.13
N ASN A 279 -13.54 8.87 -10.50
CA ASN A 279 -14.71 8.38 -9.76
C ASN A 279 -14.35 7.88 -8.36
N ALA A 280 -13.28 7.08 -8.24
CA ALA A 280 -12.80 6.60 -6.95
C ALA A 280 -12.33 7.75 -6.05
N THR A 281 -11.59 8.71 -6.62
CA THR A 281 -11.14 9.90 -5.88
C THR A 281 -12.31 10.73 -5.36
N GLN A 282 -13.36 10.93 -6.15
CA GLN A 282 -14.55 11.65 -5.69
C GLN A 282 -15.17 10.98 -4.46
N GLN A 283 -15.31 9.65 -4.47
CA GLN A 283 -15.82 8.89 -3.35
C GLN A 283 -14.94 9.03 -2.09
N VAL A 284 -13.62 8.99 -2.28
CA VAL A 284 -12.64 9.19 -1.21
C VAL A 284 -12.76 10.60 -0.61
N VAL A 285 -12.87 11.63 -1.44
CA VAL A 285 -13.03 13.03 -1.01
C VAL A 285 -14.30 13.22 -0.18
N GLU A 286 -15.43 12.69 -0.67
CA GLU A 286 -16.70 12.73 0.05
C GLU A 286 -16.60 12.04 1.41
N TRP A 287 -15.94 10.87 1.43
CA TRP A 287 -15.71 10.10 2.65
C TRP A 287 -14.87 10.87 3.66
N PHE A 288 -13.70 11.36 3.25
CA PHE A 288 -12.78 12.08 4.15
C PHE A 288 -13.35 13.42 4.68
N ARG A 289 -14.31 14.02 3.96
CA ARG A 289 -15.00 15.22 4.42
C ARG A 289 -16.14 14.94 5.39
N SER A 290 -16.68 13.72 5.40
CA SER A 290 -17.85 13.32 6.19
C SER A 290 -17.51 12.42 7.38
N ALA A 291 -16.26 12.00 7.53
CA ALA A 291 -15.79 11.08 8.56
C ALA A 291 -15.78 11.69 9.96
#